data_0a8c1b54f309ab1efbe8dc92c48bca34
#
_entry.id   0a8c1b54f309ab1efbe8dc92c48bca34
#
_cell.length_a   1.000
_cell.length_b   1.000
_cell.length_c   1.000
_cell.angle_alpha   90.00
_cell.angle_beta   90.00
_cell.angle_gamma   90.00
#
_symmetry.space_group_name_H-M   'P 1'
#
loop_
_entity.id
_entity.type
_entity.pdbx_description
1 polymer ?
#
loop_
_entity_poly.entity_id
_entity_poly.type
_entity_poly.pdbx_seq_one_letter_code
_entity_poly.pdbx_strand_id
1 'polypeptide(L)'
;MGEYRFHLQKYKLGTKTTCPSCGKSRCFVKYIDELGSIIFPNNVGKCDHENSCGYHYTPKEYFKDNPDKLEMNVDNGKSLLSASYKSVDKTSVCITPSYIPSSYVLRSQSHYSINPLYQYFCRVFGESETNRLFDMYRIGTSAKWGGSTVFWQIDINGQVRTGKVMCYNAETGHRVKEPQAFVSWAHSELKLQDFHLKQCLYGEHLLKNSSSPVMLVESEKTAVVMSHFIPDYIWLATGGKNGCFNSEAMQVLKGREVTLIPDLGATEQWKEKSALLSGICKRVVVSNVLECTSDEEQRSQGLDIADFFLYSPSKRQILHQMIQRNPTLQLLIDELDLELIE
;
A
#
# COMPACT_ATOMS: atom_id res chain seq x y z
N MET A 1 20.67 -3.00 -21.75
CA MET A 1 20.12 -3.56 -20.49
C MET A 1 21.26 -4.25 -19.77
N GLY A 2 21.68 -3.74 -18.61
CA GLY A 2 22.62 -4.46 -17.76
C GLY A 2 21.87 -5.62 -17.11
N GLU A 3 22.04 -6.82 -17.65
CA GLU A 3 21.48 -8.03 -17.03
C GLU A 3 22.21 -8.26 -15.70
N TYR A 4 21.42 -8.33 -14.61
CA TYR A 4 21.95 -8.69 -13.32
C TYR A 4 22.34 -10.17 -13.37
N ARG A 5 23.57 -10.51 -13.00
CA ARG A 5 24.07 -11.88 -12.96
C ARG A 5 23.14 -12.80 -12.18
N PHE A 6 22.60 -12.34 -11.05
CA PHE A 6 21.67 -13.08 -10.21
C PHE A 6 20.28 -12.48 -10.34
N HIS A 7 19.33 -13.26 -10.84
CA HIS A 7 17.95 -12.84 -11.00
C HIS A 7 16.97 -13.96 -10.68
N LEU A 8 15.72 -13.63 -10.42
CA LEU A 8 14.66 -14.61 -10.22
C LEU A 8 14.42 -15.37 -11.53
N GLN A 9 14.27 -16.69 -11.45
CA GLN A 9 13.99 -17.54 -12.59
C GLN A 9 12.76 -17.06 -13.36
N LYS A 10 12.89 -16.86 -14.67
CA LYS A 10 11.75 -16.45 -15.52
C LYS A 10 10.64 -17.51 -15.45
N TYR A 11 9.40 -17.05 -15.32
CA TYR A 11 8.26 -17.95 -15.17
C TYR A 11 8.09 -18.83 -16.42
N LYS A 12 8.03 -20.12 -16.18
CA LYS A 12 7.54 -21.16 -17.11
C LYS A 12 6.62 -22.08 -16.33
N LEU A 13 5.67 -22.72 -16.99
CA LEU A 13 4.78 -23.67 -16.34
C LEU A 13 5.61 -24.75 -15.59
N GLY A 14 5.39 -24.89 -14.29
CA GLY A 14 6.12 -25.85 -13.45
C GLY A 14 7.42 -25.33 -12.78
N THR A 15 7.86 -24.10 -13.04
CA THR A 15 9.09 -23.55 -12.45
C THR A 15 8.92 -23.06 -10.99
N LYS A 16 7.71 -22.74 -10.57
CA LYS A 16 7.43 -22.35 -9.19
C LYS A 16 7.38 -23.55 -8.26
N THR A 17 8.06 -23.47 -7.15
CA THR A 17 8.18 -24.53 -6.14
C THR A 17 7.38 -24.20 -4.87
N THR A 18 7.48 -25.03 -3.86
CA THR A 18 6.89 -24.81 -2.54
C THR A 18 7.72 -23.78 -1.77
N CYS A 19 7.05 -22.80 -1.15
CA CYS A 19 7.73 -21.81 -0.32
C CYS A 19 8.26 -22.46 0.97
N PRO A 20 9.54 -22.26 1.34
CA PRO A 20 10.12 -22.84 2.54
C PRO A 20 9.57 -22.24 3.85
N SER A 21 8.96 -21.05 3.79
CA SER A 21 8.39 -20.37 4.96
C SER A 21 6.92 -20.72 5.17
N CYS A 22 6.04 -20.47 4.16
CA CYS A 22 4.61 -20.70 4.34
C CYS A 22 4.11 -22.09 3.90
N GLY A 23 4.96 -22.96 3.35
CA GLY A 23 4.62 -24.31 2.92
C GLY A 23 3.66 -24.42 1.72
N LYS A 24 3.21 -23.32 1.17
CA LYS A 24 2.29 -23.31 0.02
C LYS A 24 3.04 -23.70 -1.26
N SER A 25 2.42 -24.54 -2.08
CA SER A 25 2.97 -24.99 -3.36
C SER A 25 2.80 -23.97 -4.46
N ARG A 26 3.65 -24.02 -5.49
CA ARG A 26 3.58 -23.20 -6.71
C ARG A 26 3.59 -21.70 -6.50
N CYS A 27 4.25 -21.23 -5.45
CA CYS A 27 4.32 -19.81 -5.08
C CYS A 27 5.74 -19.30 -4.78
N PHE A 28 6.76 -20.12 -5.00
CA PHE A 28 8.13 -19.74 -4.71
C PHE A 28 8.98 -19.75 -5.99
N VAL A 29 9.66 -18.63 -6.25
CA VAL A 29 10.54 -18.43 -7.40
C VAL A 29 11.98 -18.35 -6.90
N LYS A 30 12.85 -19.20 -7.43
CA LYS A 30 14.27 -19.28 -7.05
C LYS A 30 15.10 -18.22 -7.76
N TYR A 31 16.21 -17.83 -7.15
CA TYR A 31 17.27 -17.11 -7.85
C TYR A 31 18.13 -18.07 -8.68
N ILE A 32 18.57 -17.60 -9.83
CA ILE A 32 19.51 -18.31 -10.72
C ILE A 32 20.70 -17.39 -11.03
N ASP A 33 21.85 -18.00 -11.31
CA ASP A 33 23.05 -17.37 -11.82
C ASP A 33 23.08 -17.53 -13.35
N GLU A 34 23.05 -16.44 -14.10
CA GLU A 34 23.11 -16.48 -15.57
C GLU A 34 24.37 -17.14 -16.10
N LEU A 35 25.48 -17.02 -15.36
CA LEU A 35 26.75 -17.64 -15.73
C LEU A 35 26.80 -19.14 -15.38
N GLY A 36 25.77 -19.65 -14.63
CA GLY A 36 25.72 -21.04 -14.21
C GLY A 36 26.83 -21.49 -13.24
N SER A 37 27.64 -20.56 -12.76
CA SER A 37 28.77 -20.85 -11.87
C SER A 37 28.34 -21.16 -10.45
N ILE A 38 27.18 -20.64 -10.03
CA ILE A 38 26.63 -20.77 -8.68
C ILE A 38 25.24 -21.38 -8.74
N ILE A 39 25.07 -22.50 -8.04
CA ILE A 39 23.76 -23.12 -7.85
C ILE A 39 23.27 -22.75 -6.46
N PHE A 40 22.25 -21.86 -6.41
CA PHE A 40 21.65 -21.49 -5.15
C PHE A 40 20.81 -22.62 -4.55
N PRO A 41 20.83 -22.78 -3.21
CA PRO A 41 19.93 -23.69 -2.52
C PRO A 41 18.45 -23.39 -2.79
N ASN A 42 17.59 -24.38 -2.53
CA ASN A 42 16.15 -24.30 -2.82
C ASN A 42 15.39 -23.25 -2.01
N ASN A 43 16.02 -22.67 -0.98
CA ASN A 43 15.46 -21.62 -0.14
C ASN A 43 15.89 -20.20 -0.57
N VAL A 44 16.80 -20.04 -1.53
CA VAL A 44 17.20 -18.72 -2.04
C VAL A 44 16.24 -18.29 -3.15
N GLY A 45 15.36 -17.34 -2.84
CA GLY A 45 14.27 -16.96 -3.74
C GLY A 45 13.23 -16.08 -3.07
N LYS A 46 12.11 -15.89 -3.77
CA LYS A 46 11.01 -15.03 -3.34
C LYS A 46 9.67 -15.78 -3.40
N CYS A 47 8.86 -15.60 -2.37
CA CYS A 47 7.48 -16.08 -2.35
C CYS A 47 6.55 -15.05 -3.01
N ASP A 48 5.61 -15.52 -3.83
CA ASP A 48 4.61 -14.64 -4.46
C ASP A 48 3.60 -14.06 -3.44
N HIS A 49 3.46 -14.70 -2.29
CA HIS A 49 2.59 -14.20 -1.22
C HIS A 49 3.28 -13.08 -0.43
N GLU A 50 3.52 -11.95 -1.08
CA GLU A 50 4.24 -10.80 -0.50
C GLU A 50 3.58 -10.29 0.78
N ASN A 51 2.24 -10.24 0.82
CA ASN A 51 1.49 -9.68 1.94
C ASN A 51 1.27 -10.66 3.10
N SER A 52 1.21 -11.97 2.84
CA SER A 52 0.88 -12.98 3.86
C SER A 52 2.06 -13.83 4.30
N CYS A 53 3.12 -13.91 3.50
CA CYS A 53 4.33 -14.66 3.79
C CYS A 53 5.57 -13.75 3.83
N GLY A 54 5.73 -12.90 2.82
CA GLY A 54 6.84 -11.95 2.72
C GLY A 54 8.23 -12.58 2.57
N TYR A 55 8.33 -13.91 2.43
CA TYR A 55 9.62 -14.58 2.36
C TYR A 55 10.39 -14.17 1.12
N HIS A 56 11.53 -13.55 1.32
CA HIS A 56 12.46 -13.16 0.26
C HIS A 56 13.89 -13.31 0.78
N TYR A 57 14.57 -14.39 0.41
CA TYR A 57 15.97 -14.64 0.73
C TYR A 57 16.80 -14.37 -0.52
N THR A 58 17.52 -13.27 -0.51
CA THR A 58 18.26 -12.76 -1.67
C THR A 58 19.66 -13.39 -1.78
N PRO A 59 20.30 -13.40 -2.98
CA PRO A 59 21.68 -13.80 -3.13
C PRO A 59 22.64 -13.03 -2.21
N LYS A 60 22.38 -11.75 -1.94
CA LYS A 60 23.18 -10.93 -1.02
C LYS A 60 23.15 -11.46 0.41
N GLU A 61 21.96 -11.79 0.90
CA GLU A 61 21.79 -12.38 2.23
C GLU A 61 22.42 -13.77 2.28
N TYR A 62 22.21 -14.58 1.24
CA TYR A 62 22.83 -15.90 1.14
C TYR A 62 24.35 -15.85 1.27
N PHE A 63 25.03 -14.95 0.56
CA PHE A 63 26.50 -14.82 0.65
C PHE A 63 26.95 -14.21 1.98
N LYS A 64 26.13 -13.38 2.61
CA LYS A 64 26.39 -12.87 3.97
C LYS A 64 26.37 -14.01 4.99
N ASP A 65 25.40 -14.94 4.85
CA ASP A 65 25.23 -16.06 5.76
C ASP A 65 26.19 -17.24 5.44
N ASN A 66 26.78 -17.25 4.23
CA ASN A 66 27.70 -18.29 3.76
C ASN A 66 28.97 -17.67 3.13
N PRO A 67 29.83 -17.02 3.92
CA PRO A 67 31.02 -16.33 3.39
C PRO A 67 31.98 -17.24 2.65
N ASP A 68 32.12 -18.52 3.06
CA ASP A 68 32.97 -19.52 2.42
C ASP A 68 32.60 -19.80 0.96
N LYS A 69 31.35 -19.62 0.60
CA LYS A 69 30.86 -19.77 -0.79
C LYS A 69 31.27 -18.61 -1.71
N LEU A 70 31.71 -17.53 -1.14
CA LEU A 70 32.25 -16.37 -1.85
C LEU A 70 33.71 -16.62 -2.29
N GLU A 71 34.51 -17.31 -1.47
CA GLU A 71 35.95 -17.53 -1.70
C GLU A 71 36.24 -18.60 -2.77
N MET A 72 35.34 -19.58 -2.95
CA MET A 72 35.52 -20.67 -3.92
C MET A 72 35.41 -20.25 -5.39
N ASN A 73 35.10 -18.98 -5.70
CA ASN A 73 34.92 -18.46 -7.07
C ASN A 73 35.91 -17.36 -7.44
N VAL A 74 37.06 -17.31 -6.77
CA VAL A 74 38.14 -16.37 -7.12
C VAL A 74 39.14 -17.08 -8.04
N ASP A 75 38.72 -17.35 -9.27
CA ASP A 75 39.69 -17.52 -10.36
C ASP A 75 39.66 -16.25 -11.23
N ASN A 76 40.82 -15.62 -11.38
CA ASN A 76 41.09 -14.41 -12.12
C ASN A 76 40.85 -13.04 -11.41
N GLY A 77 41.27 -12.90 -10.13
CA GLY A 77 41.68 -11.56 -9.64
C GLY A 77 40.64 -10.45 -9.52
N LYS A 78 39.34 -10.77 -9.69
CA LYS A 78 38.24 -9.82 -9.47
C LYS A 78 37.25 -10.41 -8.47
N SER A 79 37.20 -9.81 -7.29
CA SER A 79 36.22 -10.15 -6.25
C SER A 79 34.81 -10.17 -6.82
N LEU A 80 34.05 -11.27 -6.59
CA LEU A 80 32.65 -11.43 -7.01
C LEU A 80 31.72 -10.33 -6.45
N LEU A 81 32.07 -9.76 -5.30
CA LEU A 81 31.39 -8.55 -4.76
C LEU A 81 31.61 -7.32 -5.64
N SER A 82 32.76 -7.20 -6.32
CA SER A 82 33.03 -6.06 -7.22
C SER A 82 32.34 -6.20 -8.58
N ALA A 83 31.93 -7.42 -8.96
CA ALA A 83 31.18 -7.64 -10.21
C ALA A 83 29.67 -7.45 -10.03
N SER A 84 29.13 -7.60 -8.81
CA SER A 84 27.76 -7.21 -8.47
C SER A 84 27.64 -5.73 -8.12
N TYR A 85 28.73 -5.15 -7.67
CA TYR A 85 28.94 -3.72 -7.53
C TYR A 85 30.01 -3.35 -8.56
N LYS A 86 29.64 -3.15 -9.82
CA LYS A 86 30.32 -2.07 -10.49
C LYS A 86 30.09 -0.88 -9.56
N SER A 87 31.14 -0.46 -8.85
CA SER A 87 31.29 0.92 -8.50
C SER A 87 31.20 1.63 -9.85
N VAL A 88 30.00 1.95 -10.27
CA VAL A 88 29.81 3.06 -11.16
C VAL A 88 30.55 4.15 -10.40
N ASP A 89 31.68 4.60 -10.96
CA ASP A 89 32.23 5.89 -10.60
C ASP A 89 31.05 6.79 -10.28
N LYS A 90 31.15 7.52 -9.17
CA LYS A 90 30.13 8.46 -8.71
C LYS A 90 29.97 9.67 -9.66
N THR A 91 30.00 9.47 -10.94
CA THR A 91 29.17 10.16 -11.89
C THR A 91 27.83 9.41 -11.83
N SER A 92 27.02 9.73 -10.81
CA SER A 92 25.63 9.37 -10.74
C SER A 92 25.01 9.81 -12.06
N VAL A 93 24.79 8.88 -12.97
CA VAL A 93 23.82 9.09 -14.03
C VAL A 93 22.52 9.29 -13.26
N CYS A 94 22.13 10.54 -13.11
CA CYS A 94 20.89 10.93 -12.48
C CYS A 94 19.79 10.43 -13.42
N ILE A 95 19.34 9.20 -13.19
CA ILE A 95 18.22 8.63 -13.96
C ILE A 95 17.02 9.49 -13.62
N THR A 96 16.68 10.40 -14.53
CA THR A 96 15.51 11.26 -14.37
C THR A 96 14.27 10.37 -14.33
N PRO A 97 13.39 10.53 -13.31
CA PRO A 97 12.16 9.81 -13.23
C PRO A 97 11.28 10.06 -14.46
N SER A 98 10.61 9.03 -14.93
CA SER A 98 9.59 9.16 -15.98
C SER A 98 8.27 9.65 -15.39
N TYR A 99 7.48 10.33 -16.20
CA TYR A 99 6.17 10.86 -15.82
C TYR A 99 5.10 10.42 -16.80
N ILE A 100 3.90 10.21 -16.30
CA ILE A 100 2.72 9.96 -17.13
C ILE A 100 2.12 11.33 -17.51
N PRO A 101 1.75 11.58 -18.77
CA PRO A 101 1.08 12.82 -19.16
C PRO A 101 -0.22 13.03 -18.36
N SER A 102 -0.42 14.24 -17.82
CA SER A 102 -1.59 14.61 -17.00
C SER A 102 -2.93 14.41 -17.73
N SER A 103 -2.92 14.41 -19.06
CA SER A 103 -4.09 14.12 -19.88
C SER A 103 -4.71 12.74 -19.58
N TYR A 104 -3.93 11.75 -19.12
CA TYR A 104 -4.46 10.46 -18.69
C TYR A 104 -5.26 10.58 -17.39
N VAL A 105 -4.81 11.41 -16.45
CA VAL A 105 -5.54 11.71 -15.22
C VAL A 105 -6.89 12.35 -15.58
N LEU A 106 -6.87 13.43 -16.36
CA LEU A 106 -8.08 14.17 -16.75
C LEU A 106 -9.08 13.25 -17.49
N ARG A 107 -8.63 12.43 -18.43
CA ARG A 107 -9.51 11.50 -19.15
C ARG A 107 -10.09 10.42 -18.25
N SER A 108 -9.38 10.00 -17.23
CA SER A 108 -9.86 9.00 -16.28
C SER A 108 -10.87 9.54 -15.28
N GLN A 109 -10.90 10.85 -15.06
CA GLN A 109 -11.90 11.54 -14.21
C GLN A 109 -13.25 11.63 -14.90
N SER A 110 -13.76 10.50 -15.36
CA SER A 110 -15.01 10.35 -16.09
C SER A 110 -15.57 8.94 -15.89
N HIS A 111 -16.76 8.67 -16.42
CA HIS A 111 -17.39 7.33 -16.39
C HIS A 111 -17.51 6.76 -14.98
N TYR A 112 -17.78 7.61 -14.00
CA TYR A 112 -17.89 7.18 -12.60
C TYR A 112 -19.04 6.20 -12.35
N SER A 113 -20.03 6.14 -13.24
CA SER A 113 -21.13 5.17 -13.17
C SER A 113 -20.68 3.70 -13.20
N ILE A 114 -19.52 3.41 -13.80
CA ILE A 114 -18.94 2.05 -13.80
C ILE A 114 -17.87 1.85 -12.72
N ASN A 115 -17.60 2.85 -11.88
CA ASN A 115 -16.59 2.76 -10.82
C ASN A 115 -17.24 2.28 -9.52
N PRO A 116 -16.97 1.03 -9.08
CA PRO A 116 -17.63 0.48 -7.90
C PRO A 116 -17.33 1.25 -6.60
N LEU A 117 -16.12 1.81 -6.44
CA LEU A 117 -15.79 2.60 -5.26
C LEU A 117 -16.54 3.94 -5.25
N TYR A 118 -16.73 4.57 -6.42
CA TYR A 118 -17.54 5.76 -6.55
C TYR A 118 -19.00 5.48 -6.16
N GLN A 119 -19.58 4.38 -6.65
CA GLN A 119 -20.94 3.97 -6.30
C GLN A 119 -21.09 3.74 -4.79
N TYR A 120 -20.12 3.07 -4.18
CA TYR A 120 -20.08 2.87 -2.73
C TYR A 120 -20.02 4.21 -1.98
N PHE A 121 -19.13 5.11 -2.38
CA PHE A 121 -19.00 6.42 -1.73
C PHE A 121 -20.26 7.28 -1.89
N CYS A 122 -20.93 7.25 -3.05
CA CYS A 122 -22.21 7.94 -3.22
C CYS A 122 -23.29 7.48 -2.24
N ARG A 123 -23.31 6.19 -1.91
CA ARG A 123 -24.26 5.68 -0.89
C ARG A 123 -23.89 6.09 0.52
N VAL A 124 -22.59 6.18 0.83
CA VAL A 124 -22.12 6.48 2.18
C VAL A 124 -22.09 7.98 2.46
N PHE A 125 -21.61 8.77 1.51
CA PHE A 125 -21.34 10.21 1.68
C PHE A 125 -22.28 11.10 0.88
N GLY A 126 -23.05 10.54 -0.04
CA GLY A 126 -23.79 11.28 -1.05
C GLY A 126 -22.93 11.70 -2.26
N GLU A 127 -23.60 12.02 -3.36
CA GLU A 127 -22.94 12.29 -4.65
C GLU A 127 -22.06 13.56 -4.60
N SER A 128 -22.56 14.63 -4.00
CA SER A 128 -21.83 15.91 -3.92
C SER A 128 -20.50 15.77 -3.21
N GLU A 129 -20.48 15.11 -2.06
CA GLU A 129 -19.25 14.87 -1.28
C GLU A 129 -18.32 13.89 -1.97
N THR A 130 -18.87 12.84 -2.58
CA THR A 130 -18.08 11.90 -3.39
C THR A 130 -17.36 12.59 -4.53
N ASN A 131 -18.06 13.46 -5.26
CA ASN A 131 -17.45 14.25 -6.33
C ASN A 131 -16.32 15.14 -5.79
N ARG A 132 -16.53 15.81 -4.65
CA ARG A 132 -15.51 16.63 -3.99
C ARG A 132 -14.26 15.81 -3.65
N LEU A 133 -14.42 14.62 -3.06
CA LEU A 133 -13.33 13.74 -2.68
C LEU A 133 -12.58 13.20 -3.90
N PHE A 134 -13.31 12.77 -4.92
CA PHE A 134 -12.75 12.25 -6.16
C PHE A 134 -11.95 13.31 -6.93
N ASP A 135 -12.47 14.55 -6.97
CA ASP A 135 -11.74 15.66 -7.58
C ASP A 135 -10.51 16.05 -6.75
N MET A 136 -10.66 16.18 -5.42
CA MET A 136 -9.57 16.54 -4.51
C MET A 136 -8.37 15.58 -4.65
N TYR A 137 -8.63 14.28 -4.68
CA TYR A 137 -7.60 13.25 -4.78
C TYR A 137 -7.28 12.81 -6.21
N ARG A 138 -7.89 13.46 -7.23
CA ARG A 138 -7.71 13.13 -8.64
C ARG A 138 -7.99 11.66 -8.95
N ILE A 139 -9.01 11.08 -8.32
CA ILE A 139 -9.37 9.68 -8.51
C ILE A 139 -9.96 9.47 -9.89
N GLY A 140 -9.48 8.45 -10.59
CA GLY A 140 -9.94 8.12 -11.94
C GLY A 140 -10.71 6.80 -12.00
N THR A 141 -11.31 6.57 -13.16
CA THR A 141 -11.97 5.31 -13.53
C THR A 141 -11.21 4.65 -14.67
N SER A 142 -11.07 3.33 -14.62
CA SER A 142 -10.56 2.49 -15.69
C SER A 142 -11.63 1.47 -16.09
N ALA A 143 -11.76 1.19 -17.38
CA ALA A 143 -12.64 0.13 -17.88
C ALA A 143 -12.12 -1.30 -17.58
N LYS A 144 -10.89 -1.40 -17.06
CA LYS A 144 -10.29 -2.68 -16.70
C LYS A 144 -11.18 -3.42 -15.70
N TRP A 145 -11.34 -4.73 -15.91
CA TRP A 145 -12.16 -5.63 -15.09
C TRP A 145 -13.63 -5.23 -14.98
N GLY A 146 -14.18 -4.56 -15.99
CA GLY A 146 -15.58 -4.10 -16.00
C GLY A 146 -15.83 -2.80 -15.23
N GLY A 147 -14.80 -2.19 -14.72
CA GLY A 147 -14.81 -0.96 -13.92
C GLY A 147 -13.85 -1.07 -12.73
N SER A 148 -12.93 -0.16 -12.62
CA SER A 148 -11.97 -0.11 -11.51
C SER A 148 -11.56 1.31 -11.19
N THR A 149 -11.08 1.51 -9.97
CA THR A 149 -10.62 2.80 -9.46
C THR A 149 -9.13 2.99 -9.76
N VAL A 150 -8.76 4.19 -10.18
CA VAL A 150 -7.36 4.58 -10.39
C VAL A 150 -6.98 5.62 -9.35
N PHE A 151 -6.07 5.25 -8.46
CA PHE A 151 -5.45 6.17 -7.50
C PHE A 151 -4.16 6.71 -8.09
N TRP A 152 -4.21 7.95 -8.59
CA TRP A 152 -3.05 8.58 -9.20
C TRP A 152 -2.06 9.09 -8.17
N GLN A 153 -0.81 8.70 -8.30
CA GLN A 153 0.29 9.27 -7.52
C GLN A 153 0.81 10.52 -8.25
N ILE A 154 0.45 11.66 -7.71
CA ILE A 154 0.81 12.98 -8.25
C ILE A 154 1.68 13.66 -7.19
N ASP A 155 2.91 14.03 -7.56
CA ASP A 155 3.85 14.64 -6.64
C ASP A 155 3.52 16.12 -6.34
N ILE A 156 4.24 16.71 -5.40
CA ILE A 156 4.05 18.10 -4.96
C ILE A 156 4.20 19.13 -6.09
N ASN A 157 4.90 18.77 -7.17
CA ASN A 157 5.08 19.60 -8.35
C ASN A 157 3.95 19.42 -9.38
N GLY A 158 3.01 18.50 -9.11
CA GLY A 158 1.91 18.16 -10.02
C GLY A 158 2.29 17.16 -11.11
N GLN A 159 3.48 16.53 -11.02
CA GLN A 159 3.92 15.51 -11.97
C GLN A 159 3.30 14.16 -11.61
N VAL A 160 2.73 13.48 -12.60
CA VAL A 160 2.09 12.17 -12.41
C VAL A 160 3.15 11.06 -12.45
N ARG A 161 3.42 10.45 -11.31
CA ARG A 161 4.42 9.39 -11.14
C ARG A 161 3.92 8.05 -11.67
N THR A 162 2.72 7.69 -11.30
CA THR A 162 2.00 6.48 -11.74
C THR A 162 0.56 6.54 -11.25
N GLY A 163 -0.19 5.46 -11.42
CA GLY A 163 -1.52 5.26 -10.84
C GLY A 163 -1.70 3.81 -10.45
N LYS A 164 -2.31 3.56 -9.29
CA LYS A 164 -2.65 2.22 -8.82
C LYS A 164 -4.08 1.91 -9.21
N VAL A 165 -4.27 0.87 -10.02
CA VAL A 165 -5.58 0.44 -10.53
C VAL A 165 -6.07 -0.70 -9.65
N MET A 166 -7.25 -0.55 -9.06
CA MET A 166 -7.80 -1.51 -8.09
C MET A 166 -9.29 -1.72 -8.29
N CYS A 167 -9.73 -2.99 -8.10
CA CYS A 167 -11.13 -3.35 -8.06
C CYS A 167 -11.70 -3.31 -6.65
N TYR A 168 -12.91 -2.76 -6.53
CA TYR A 168 -13.67 -2.71 -5.29
C TYR A 168 -15.05 -3.37 -5.48
N ASN A 169 -15.61 -3.85 -4.39
CA ASN A 169 -17.00 -4.26 -4.35
C ASN A 169 -17.87 -3.01 -4.12
N ALA A 170 -18.86 -2.81 -4.99
CA ALA A 170 -19.72 -1.63 -4.92
C ALA A 170 -20.61 -1.62 -3.68
N GLU A 171 -20.96 -2.78 -3.11
CA GLU A 171 -21.83 -2.88 -1.93
C GLU A 171 -21.09 -2.63 -0.63
N THR A 172 -19.88 -3.20 -0.50
CA THR A 172 -19.13 -3.21 0.76
C THR A 172 -18.01 -2.18 0.81
N GLY A 173 -17.61 -1.63 -0.33
CA GLY A 173 -16.42 -0.77 -0.43
C GLY A 173 -15.09 -1.49 -0.14
N HIS A 174 -15.11 -2.82 0.02
CA HIS A 174 -13.90 -3.59 0.20
C HIS A 174 -13.23 -3.92 -1.13
N ARG A 175 -11.92 -4.07 -1.08
CA ARG A 175 -11.12 -4.48 -2.23
C ARG A 175 -11.46 -5.92 -2.63
N VAL A 176 -11.66 -6.15 -3.93
CA VAL A 176 -11.87 -7.51 -4.46
C VAL A 176 -10.56 -8.27 -4.43
N LYS A 177 -10.53 -9.40 -3.72
CA LYS A 177 -9.32 -10.23 -3.53
C LYS A 177 -9.42 -11.60 -4.19
N GLU A 178 -10.65 -12.06 -4.52
CA GLU A 178 -10.92 -13.36 -5.14
C GLU A 178 -11.44 -13.19 -6.58
N PRO A 179 -11.13 -14.08 -7.52
CA PRO A 179 -10.24 -15.26 -7.39
C PRO A 179 -8.75 -14.90 -7.36
N GLN A 180 -8.41 -13.61 -7.51
CA GLN A 180 -7.04 -13.07 -7.45
C GLN A 180 -7.10 -11.61 -6.99
N ALA A 181 -5.98 -11.08 -6.53
CA ALA A 181 -5.88 -9.65 -6.23
C ALA A 181 -5.92 -8.84 -7.54
N PHE A 182 -6.98 -8.05 -7.72
CA PHE A 182 -7.16 -7.16 -8.87
C PHE A 182 -6.42 -5.84 -8.62
N VAL A 183 -5.09 -5.88 -8.77
CA VAL A 183 -4.21 -4.71 -8.64
C VAL A 183 -3.30 -4.61 -9.85
N SER A 184 -3.20 -3.43 -10.43
CA SER A 184 -2.31 -3.13 -11.54
C SER A 184 -1.79 -1.70 -11.44
N TRP A 185 -0.85 -1.34 -12.31
CA TRP A 185 -0.22 -0.02 -12.32
C TRP A 185 -0.40 0.67 -13.66
N ALA A 186 -0.75 1.95 -13.67
CA ALA A 186 -1.03 2.72 -14.87
C ALA A 186 0.13 2.70 -15.87
N HIS A 187 1.38 2.86 -15.43
CA HIS A 187 2.53 2.79 -16.32
C HIS A 187 2.67 1.43 -17.04
N SER A 188 2.31 0.34 -16.36
CA SER A 188 2.31 -1.01 -16.96
C SER A 188 1.16 -1.20 -17.92
N GLU A 189 -0.05 -0.71 -17.58
CA GLU A 189 -1.24 -0.78 -18.45
C GLU A 189 -1.06 0.05 -19.73
N LEU A 190 -0.39 1.19 -19.62
CA LEU A 190 -0.07 2.06 -20.73
C LEU A 190 1.11 1.54 -21.57
N LYS A 191 1.74 0.44 -21.15
CA LYS A 191 2.90 -0.19 -21.81
C LYS A 191 4.00 0.81 -22.13
N LEU A 192 4.27 1.73 -21.21
CA LEU A 192 5.29 2.76 -21.37
C LEU A 192 6.66 2.08 -21.38
N GLN A 193 7.38 2.21 -22.50
CA GLN A 193 8.74 1.65 -22.65
C GLN A 193 9.74 2.51 -21.86
N ASP A 194 10.78 1.88 -21.34
CA ASP A 194 11.87 2.53 -20.60
C ASP A 194 11.40 3.48 -19.49
N PHE A 195 10.29 3.09 -18.81
CA PHE A 195 9.68 3.89 -17.76
C PHE A 195 10.43 3.73 -16.44
N HIS A 196 11.13 4.78 -16.02
CA HIS A 196 11.84 4.85 -14.74
C HIS A 196 10.88 5.28 -13.63
N LEU A 197 10.25 4.28 -13.01
CA LEU A 197 9.28 4.52 -11.93
C LEU A 197 9.96 5.09 -10.69
N LYS A 198 9.45 6.23 -10.24
CA LYS A 198 9.75 6.81 -8.93
C LYS A 198 8.43 7.18 -8.26
N GLN A 199 7.97 6.34 -7.36
CA GLN A 199 6.72 6.57 -6.64
C GLN A 199 6.81 7.77 -5.69
N CYS A 200 5.65 8.37 -5.41
CA CYS A 200 5.46 9.39 -4.38
C CYS A 200 4.27 9.01 -3.48
N LEU A 201 4.07 9.74 -2.39
CA LEU A 201 2.91 9.52 -1.52
C LEU A 201 1.61 9.79 -2.30
N TYR A 202 0.62 8.94 -2.07
CA TYR A 202 -0.73 9.25 -2.57
C TYR A 202 -1.30 10.47 -1.84
N GLY A 203 -1.85 11.41 -2.59
CA GLY A 203 -2.30 12.70 -2.06
C GLY A 203 -1.19 13.75 -1.91
N GLU A 204 0.06 13.47 -2.29
CA GLU A 204 1.20 14.38 -2.13
C GLU A 204 0.97 15.77 -2.72
N HIS A 205 0.26 15.87 -3.84
CA HIS A 205 -0.10 17.15 -4.47
C HIS A 205 -0.91 18.09 -3.57
N LEU A 206 -1.59 17.56 -2.54
CA LEU A 206 -2.34 18.36 -1.56
C LEU A 206 -1.42 19.18 -0.64
N LEU A 207 -0.16 18.78 -0.53
CA LEU A 207 0.83 19.48 0.30
C LEU A 207 1.22 20.84 -0.27
N LYS A 208 1.05 21.06 -1.57
CA LYS A 208 1.61 22.22 -2.29
C LYS A 208 1.18 23.55 -1.70
N ASN A 209 -0.09 23.68 -1.35
CA ASN A 209 -0.69 24.96 -0.93
C ASN A 209 -1.25 24.90 0.51
N SER A 210 -0.78 23.98 1.32
CA SER A 210 -1.25 23.82 2.69
C SER A 210 -0.10 23.59 3.66
N SER A 211 -0.21 24.19 4.84
CA SER A 211 0.69 23.96 5.99
C SER A 211 0.04 23.08 7.06
N SER A 212 -1.17 22.55 6.82
CA SER A 212 -1.87 21.69 7.77
C SER A 212 -1.02 20.47 8.16
N PRO A 213 -1.16 19.97 9.39
CA PRO A 213 -0.52 18.74 9.82
C PRO A 213 -0.93 17.56 8.93
N VAL A 214 -0.05 16.58 8.83
CA VAL A 214 -0.22 15.42 7.95
C VAL A 214 -0.61 14.20 8.76
N MET A 215 -1.60 13.47 8.28
CA MET A 215 -1.92 12.11 8.68
C MET A 215 -1.48 11.14 7.59
N LEU A 216 -0.66 10.15 7.95
CA LEU A 216 -0.13 9.17 7.01
C LEU A 216 -0.68 7.79 7.34
N VAL A 217 -1.35 7.18 6.36
CA VAL A 217 -1.97 5.84 6.44
C VAL A 217 -1.38 4.89 5.39
N GLU A 218 -1.78 3.62 5.42
CA GLU A 218 -1.30 2.62 4.48
C GLU A 218 -2.04 2.70 3.13
N SER A 219 -3.37 2.76 3.18
CA SER A 219 -4.25 2.61 2.01
C SER A 219 -4.71 3.95 1.43
N GLU A 220 -4.77 4.03 0.11
CA GLU A 220 -5.30 5.18 -0.63
C GLU A 220 -6.77 5.45 -0.27
N LYS A 221 -7.59 4.38 -0.19
CA LYS A 221 -9.01 4.51 0.20
C LYS A 221 -9.14 5.13 1.59
N THR A 222 -8.33 4.67 2.52
CA THR A 222 -8.33 5.18 3.91
C THR A 222 -8.01 6.67 3.96
N ALA A 223 -7.01 7.15 3.21
CA ALA A 223 -6.70 8.57 3.14
C ALA A 223 -7.89 9.40 2.64
N VAL A 224 -8.57 8.93 1.59
CA VAL A 224 -9.75 9.62 1.02
C VAL A 224 -10.91 9.65 2.00
N VAL A 225 -11.24 8.52 2.63
CA VAL A 225 -12.33 8.41 3.61
C VAL A 225 -12.06 9.31 4.81
N MET A 226 -10.86 9.26 5.36
CA MET A 226 -10.52 10.04 6.54
C MET A 226 -10.43 11.54 6.28
N SER A 227 -10.16 11.98 5.06
CA SER A 227 -10.24 13.40 4.69
C SER A 227 -11.66 13.96 4.69
N HIS A 228 -12.68 13.08 4.61
CA HIS A 228 -14.07 13.46 4.85
C HIS A 228 -14.34 13.66 6.34
N PHE A 229 -13.97 12.67 7.15
CA PHE A 229 -14.31 12.69 8.58
C PHE A 229 -13.46 13.67 9.39
N ILE A 230 -12.20 13.87 9.02
CA ILE A 230 -11.28 14.76 9.73
C ILE A 230 -10.55 15.67 8.71
N PRO A 231 -11.26 16.71 8.19
CA PRO A 231 -10.78 17.54 7.09
C PRO A 231 -9.67 18.54 7.47
N ASP A 232 -9.41 18.73 8.77
CA ASP A 232 -8.39 19.69 9.25
C ASP A 232 -6.96 19.24 8.97
N TYR A 233 -6.79 17.98 8.56
CA TYR A 233 -5.50 17.36 8.27
C TYR A 233 -5.36 17.04 6.78
N ILE A 234 -4.11 16.99 6.31
CA ILE A 234 -3.81 16.43 5.00
C ILE A 234 -3.61 14.92 5.16
N TRP A 235 -4.47 14.16 4.54
CA TRP A 235 -4.39 12.69 4.56
C TRP A 235 -3.61 12.18 3.36
N LEU A 236 -2.51 11.47 3.64
CA LEU A 236 -1.65 10.86 2.63
C LEU A 236 -1.59 9.36 2.84
N ALA A 237 -1.27 8.62 1.77
CA ALA A 237 -1.06 7.18 1.90
C ALA A 237 0.28 6.73 1.31
N THR A 238 0.87 5.70 1.94
CA THR A 238 2.09 5.04 1.45
C THR A 238 1.84 4.12 0.26
N GLY A 239 0.58 3.74 0.03
CA GLY A 239 0.18 2.84 -1.06
C GLY A 239 0.37 1.36 -0.76
N GLY A 240 0.50 0.99 0.51
CA GLY A 240 0.60 -0.38 1.02
C GLY A 240 1.75 -0.57 1.99
N LYS A 241 1.79 -1.73 2.66
CA LYS A 241 2.75 -2.07 3.72
C LYS A 241 4.23 -1.80 3.34
N ASN A 242 4.59 -2.08 2.09
CA ASN A 242 5.93 -1.85 1.52
C ASN A 242 5.92 -0.78 0.41
N GLY A 243 4.93 0.12 0.45
CA GLY A 243 4.79 1.19 -0.52
C GLY A 243 5.95 2.20 -0.50
N CYS A 244 5.67 3.46 -0.78
CA CYS A 244 6.72 4.48 -0.86
C CYS A 244 7.22 4.98 0.51
N PHE A 245 7.18 4.16 1.58
CA PHE A 245 7.76 4.51 2.88
C PHE A 245 9.29 4.34 2.86
N ASN A 246 9.99 5.27 2.24
CA ASN A 246 11.45 5.29 2.14
C ASN A 246 11.98 6.72 2.28
N SER A 247 13.32 6.84 2.54
CA SER A 247 13.95 8.13 2.85
C SER A 247 13.76 9.19 1.76
N GLU A 248 13.69 8.79 0.51
CA GLU A 248 13.56 9.71 -0.61
C GLU A 248 12.13 10.26 -0.74
N ALA A 249 11.12 9.37 -0.74
CA ALA A 249 9.72 9.77 -0.81
C ALA A 249 9.28 10.60 0.40
N MET A 250 9.85 10.31 1.58
CA MET A 250 9.52 11.04 2.81
C MET A 250 10.11 12.45 2.90
N GLN A 251 11.06 12.83 2.03
CA GLN A 251 11.63 14.19 2.02
C GLN A 251 10.57 15.27 1.79
N VAL A 252 9.47 14.96 1.11
CA VAL A 252 8.37 15.90 0.90
C VAL A 252 7.70 16.36 2.21
N LEU A 253 7.87 15.57 3.29
CA LEU A 253 7.34 15.86 4.62
C LEU A 253 8.28 16.73 5.48
N LYS A 254 9.38 17.22 4.90
CA LYS A 254 10.37 18.01 5.63
C LYS A 254 9.74 19.21 6.32
N GLY A 255 10.02 19.33 7.62
CA GLY A 255 9.55 20.43 8.46
C GLY A 255 8.06 20.38 8.84
N ARG A 256 7.32 19.33 8.48
CA ARG A 256 5.90 19.16 8.81
C ARG A 256 5.69 18.38 10.11
N GLU A 257 4.52 18.56 10.70
CA GLU A 257 4.03 17.70 11.79
C GLU A 257 3.30 16.52 11.15
N VAL A 258 3.72 15.30 11.48
CA VAL A 258 3.22 14.07 10.86
C VAL A 258 2.75 13.10 11.95
N THR A 259 1.54 12.62 11.81
CA THR A 259 1.00 11.52 12.60
C THR A 259 0.86 10.30 11.71
N LEU A 260 1.52 9.22 12.09
CA LEU A 260 1.42 7.92 11.45
C LEU A 260 0.25 7.15 12.07
N ILE A 261 -0.64 6.62 11.24
CA ILE A 261 -1.79 5.84 11.70
C ILE A 261 -1.70 4.45 11.02
N PRO A 262 -0.98 3.52 11.66
CA PRO A 262 -0.85 2.16 11.15
C PRO A 262 -2.18 1.39 11.22
N ASP A 263 -2.39 0.46 10.30
CA ASP A 263 -3.45 -0.53 10.40
C ASP A 263 -3.22 -1.42 11.64
N LEU A 264 -4.26 -2.06 12.16
CA LEU A 264 -4.18 -2.96 13.30
C LEU A 264 -3.11 -4.05 13.07
N GLY A 265 -2.26 -4.23 14.08
CA GLY A 265 -1.13 -5.16 14.04
C GLY A 265 0.11 -4.65 13.30
N ALA A 266 0.10 -3.42 12.78
CA ALA A 266 1.26 -2.82 12.11
C ALA A 266 2.01 -1.78 12.95
N THR A 267 1.53 -1.47 14.16
CA THR A 267 2.03 -0.37 15.01
C THR A 267 3.53 -0.47 15.31
N GLU A 268 4.03 -1.63 15.70
CA GLU A 268 5.46 -1.79 16.00
C GLU A 268 6.34 -1.59 14.76
N GLN A 269 5.93 -2.15 13.63
CA GLN A 269 6.64 -1.94 12.38
C GLN A 269 6.70 -0.46 11.96
N TRP A 270 5.60 0.28 12.21
CA TRP A 270 5.55 1.71 11.88
C TRP A 270 6.34 2.56 12.88
N LYS A 271 6.46 2.14 14.14
CA LYS A 271 7.39 2.75 15.11
C LYS A 271 8.83 2.63 14.66
N GLU A 272 9.26 1.46 14.20
CA GLU A 272 10.61 1.29 13.63
C GLU A 272 10.84 2.19 12.42
N LYS A 273 9.88 2.22 11.49
CA LYS A 273 9.94 3.09 10.29
C LYS A 273 9.91 4.58 10.64
N SER A 274 9.29 4.98 11.75
CA SER A 274 9.19 6.40 12.16
C SER A 274 10.55 7.03 12.44
N ALA A 275 11.55 6.24 12.80
CA ALA A 275 12.93 6.70 12.98
C ALA A 275 13.49 7.40 11.73
N LEU A 276 13.05 6.97 10.54
CA LEU A 276 13.42 7.59 9.27
C LEU A 276 12.87 9.02 9.14
N LEU A 277 11.72 9.30 9.73
CA LEU A 277 11.07 10.62 9.68
C LEU A 277 11.59 11.59 10.74
N SER A 278 12.18 11.10 11.83
CA SER A 278 12.62 11.93 12.97
C SER A 278 13.68 12.97 12.58
N GLY A 279 14.48 12.70 11.54
CA GLY A 279 15.45 13.65 10.97
C GLY A 279 14.90 14.54 9.84
N ILE A 280 13.65 14.32 9.41
CA ILE A 280 13.03 14.99 8.27
C ILE A 280 11.92 15.94 8.74
N CYS A 281 11.02 15.43 9.57
CA CYS A 281 9.82 16.13 10.03
C CYS A 281 10.09 17.01 11.25
N LYS A 282 9.28 18.06 11.47
CA LYS A 282 9.30 18.87 12.68
C LYS A 282 8.87 18.06 13.91
N ARG A 283 7.87 17.21 13.75
CA ARG A 283 7.33 16.31 14.77
C ARG A 283 6.78 15.06 14.10
N VAL A 284 7.04 13.90 14.71
CA VAL A 284 6.48 12.62 14.30
C VAL A 284 5.81 11.96 15.49
N VAL A 285 4.60 11.49 15.30
CA VAL A 285 3.85 10.71 16.28
C VAL A 285 3.36 9.43 15.62
N VAL A 286 3.51 8.30 16.26
CA VAL A 286 2.87 7.05 15.85
C VAL A 286 1.65 6.84 16.73
N SER A 287 0.47 6.86 16.13
CA SER A 287 -0.78 6.62 16.82
C SER A 287 -0.93 5.13 17.17
N ASN A 288 -1.35 4.85 18.38
CA ASN A 288 -1.76 3.52 18.83
C ASN A 288 -3.27 3.45 19.10
N VAL A 289 -4.02 4.42 18.60
CA VAL A 289 -5.46 4.55 18.90
C VAL A 289 -6.22 3.27 18.53
N LEU A 290 -5.92 2.67 17.39
CA LEU A 290 -6.58 1.44 16.95
C LEU A 290 -6.27 0.27 17.89
N GLU A 291 -5.01 0.12 18.30
CA GLU A 291 -4.61 -0.93 19.25
C GLU A 291 -5.28 -0.78 20.62
N CYS A 292 -5.50 0.46 21.08
CA CYS A 292 -6.11 0.73 22.37
C CYS A 292 -7.63 0.59 22.37
N THR A 293 -8.29 0.75 21.22
CA THR A 293 -9.76 0.79 21.13
C THR A 293 -10.38 -0.48 20.56
N SER A 294 -9.56 -1.36 19.93
CA SER A 294 -10.05 -2.55 19.24
C SER A 294 -10.25 -3.75 20.16
N ASP A 295 -11.25 -4.54 19.87
CA ASP A 295 -11.46 -5.88 20.41
C ASP A 295 -10.63 -6.94 19.65
N GLU A 296 -10.70 -8.21 20.09
CA GLU A 296 -9.95 -9.32 19.47
C GLU A 296 -10.44 -9.65 18.07
N GLU A 297 -11.72 -9.52 17.79
CA GLU A 297 -12.29 -9.79 16.48
C GLU A 297 -11.81 -8.75 15.46
N GLN A 298 -11.85 -7.47 15.79
CA GLN A 298 -11.36 -6.37 14.98
C GLN A 298 -9.87 -6.50 14.68
N ARG A 299 -9.06 -6.91 15.68
CA ARG A 299 -7.62 -7.19 15.50
C ARG A 299 -7.36 -8.32 14.53
N SER A 300 -8.15 -9.40 14.61
CA SER A 300 -8.02 -10.56 13.70
C SER A 300 -8.32 -10.20 12.25
N GLN A 301 -9.17 -9.20 12.02
CA GLN A 301 -9.55 -8.70 10.70
C GLN A 301 -8.54 -7.72 10.12
N GLY A 302 -7.64 -7.14 10.96
CA GLY A 302 -6.63 -6.17 10.52
C GLY A 302 -7.25 -4.89 9.97
N LEU A 303 -8.24 -4.35 10.70
CA LEU A 303 -8.99 -3.17 10.30
C LEU A 303 -8.10 -1.92 10.26
N ASP A 304 -8.41 -1.00 9.37
CA ASP A 304 -7.81 0.33 9.32
C ASP A 304 -8.71 1.39 9.99
N ILE A 305 -8.22 2.61 10.15
CA ILE A 305 -8.98 3.69 10.81
C ILE A 305 -10.28 4.02 10.06
N ALA A 306 -10.31 3.92 8.72
CA ALA A 306 -11.52 4.21 7.94
C ALA A 306 -12.61 3.18 8.23
N ASP A 307 -12.26 1.92 8.48
CA ASP A 307 -13.23 0.89 8.81
C ASP A 307 -13.97 1.23 10.11
N PHE A 308 -13.30 1.80 11.12
CA PHE A 308 -13.94 2.27 12.36
C PHE A 308 -14.90 3.43 12.14
N PHE A 309 -14.59 4.35 11.23
CA PHE A 309 -15.47 5.48 10.92
C PHE A 309 -16.61 5.11 9.98
N LEU A 310 -16.40 4.15 9.08
CA LEU A 310 -17.43 3.63 8.18
C LEU A 310 -18.34 2.62 8.87
N TYR A 311 -17.88 1.95 9.91
CA TYR A 311 -18.66 1.08 10.75
C TYR A 311 -19.50 1.92 11.73
N SER A 312 -20.56 2.52 11.22
CA SER A 312 -21.63 3.05 12.08
C SER A 312 -22.49 1.87 12.49
N PRO A 313 -22.47 1.43 13.76
CA PRO A 313 -23.38 0.39 14.20
C PRO A 313 -24.81 0.87 13.95
N SER A 314 -25.65 0.00 13.39
CA SER A 314 -27.06 0.32 13.20
C SER A 314 -27.69 0.69 14.53
N LYS A 315 -28.78 1.47 14.52
CA LYS A 315 -29.51 1.80 15.75
C LYS A 315 -29.86 0.54 16.57
N ARG A 316 -30.17 -0.57 15.91
CA ARG A 316 -30.39 -1.89 16.54
C ARG A 316 -29.13 -2.41 17.24
N GLN A 317 -27.97 -2.31 16.61
CA GLN A 317 -26.70 -2.74 17.23
C GLN A 317 -26.34 -1.85 18.42
N ILE A 318 -26.54 -0.52 18.31
CA ILE A 318 -26.35 0.41 19.41
C ILE A 318 -27.27 0.03 20.58
N LEU A 319 -28.56 -0.18 20.30
CA LEU A 319 -29.53 -0.59 21.32
C LEU A 319 -29.14 -1.91 21.97
N HIS A 320 -28.73 -2.91 21.20
CA HIS A 320 -28.26 -4.19 21.73
C HIS A 320 -27.03 -4.03 22.65
N GLN A 321 -26.04 -3.20 22.27
CA GLN A 321 -24.89 -2.90 23.12
C GLN A 321 -25.30 -2.15 24.41
N MET A 322 -26.28 -1.25 24.33
CA MET A 322 -26.81 -0.57 25.52
C MET A 322 -27.49 -1.54 26.47
N ILE A 323 -28.28 -2.50 25.94
CA ILE A 323 -28.93 -3.55 26.74
C ILE A 323 -27.86 -4.46 27.38
N GLN A 324 -26.84 -4.85 26.67
CA GLN A 324 -25.74 -5.65 27.25
C GLN A 324 -25.05 -4.95 28.41
N ARG A 325 -24.86 -3.62 28.32
CA ARG A 325 -24.25 -2.82 29.38
C ARG A 325 -25.21 -2.54 30.55
N ASN A 326 -26.51 -2.48 30.27
CA ASN A 326 -27.55 -2.23 31.25
C ASN A 326 -28.79 -3.10 30.92
N PRO A 327 -28.85 -4.32 31.47
CA PRO A 327 -29.97 -5.25 31.20
C PRO A 327 -31.35 -4.69 31.60
N THR A 328 -31.40 -3.73 32.56
CA THR A 328 -32.64 -3.07 32.96
C THR A 328 -33.31 -2.32 31.80
N LEU A 329 -32.52 -1.90 30.80
CA LEU A 329 -33.05 -1.23 29.62
C LEU A 329 -34.03 -2.14 28.82
N GLN A 330 -33.74 -3.45 28.75
CA GLN A 330 -34.67 -4.41 28.11
C GLN A 330 -36.01 -4.48 28.83
N LEU A 331 -35.99 -4.48 30.16
CA LEU A 331 -37.23 -4.49 30.95
C LEU A 331 -38.08 -3.24 30.69
N LEU A 332 -37.43 -2.07 30.57
CA LEU A 332 -38.13 -0.82 30.23
C LEU A 332 -38.75 -0.86 28.83
N ILE A 333 -38.04 -1.44 27.86
CA ILE A 333 -38.50 -1.58 26.49
C ILE A 333 -39.77 -2.49 26.49
N ASP A 334 -39.69 -3.59 27.18
CA ASP A 334 -40.78 -4.58 27.24
C ASP A 334 -42.01 -4.04 28.00
N GLU A 335 -41.81 -3.39 29.15
CA GLU A 335 -42.88 -2.84 30.00
C GLU A 335 -43.57 -1.63 29.36
N LEU A 336 -42.86 -0.83 28.58
CA LEU A 336 -43.41 0.39 27.95
C LEU A 336 -43.75 0.19 26.46
N ASP A 337 -43.62 -1.03 25.95
CA ASP A 337 -43.89 -1.38 24.54
C ASP A 337 -43.18 -0.43 23.56
N LEU A 338 -41.85 -0.19 23.80
CA LEU A 338 -41.07 0.76 23.02
C LEU A 338 -40.57 0.13 21.72
N GLU A 339 -40.74 0.82 20.63
CA GLU A 339 -40.19 0.45 19.32
C GLU A 339 -39.02 1.33 18.90
N LEU A 340 -38.02 0.73 18.24
CA LEU A 340 -36.90 1.46 17.67
C LEU A 340 -37.34 2.15 16.37
N ILE A 341 -37.33 3.46 16.36
CA ILE A 341 -37.57 4.26 15.16
C ILE A 341 -36.31 4.25 14.28
N GLU A 342 -36.39 3.63 13.12
CA GLU A 342 -35.30 3.55 12.13
C GLU A 342 -35.02 4.86 11.41
#